data_04c4c4346bfdde2cff1c776d36c48d71
#
_entry.id   04c4c4346bfdde2cff1c776d36c48d71
#
_cell.length_a   1.000
_cell.length_b   1.000
_cell.length_c   1.000
_cell.angle_alpha   90.00
_cell.angle_beta   90.00
_cell.angle_gamma   90.00
#
_symmetry.space_group_name_H-M   'P 1'
#
loop_
_entity.id
_entity.type
_entity.pdbx_description
1 polymer ?
#
loop_
_entity_poly.entity_id
_entity_poly.type
_entity_poly.pdbx_seq_one_letter_code
_entity_poly.pdbx_strand_id
1 'polypeptide(L)'
;MRTSISCGVVAGPSGICTVPVVREELEHGVGNYPYLQEAFDTLDYEIPVAPISDTVANREVVVSNHLDPGEAQAFALADAHDGRLLTDDGDARSFAKDQGVTVVGSVGVLLAAIDAGKIDEPTADGWLSTWIDEIGYYVPYRTISEYMTSLLCVRNA
;
A
#
# COMPACT_ATOMS: atom_id res chain seq x y z
N MET A 1 9.02 5.05 -17.20
CA MET A 1 8.81 3.72 -16.64
C MET A 1 9.76 3.57 -15.45
N ARG A 2 9.36 3.99 -14.26
CA ARG A 2 10.17 3.83 -13.06
C ARG A 2 9.74 2.56 -12.38
N THR A 3 10.55 1.58 -12.56
CA THR A 3 10.43 0.24 -12.05
C THR A 3 10.72 0.24 -10.55
N SER A 4 9.87 -0.46 -9.80
CA SER A 4 10.14 -1.11 -8.52
C SER A 4 10.98 -0.31 -7.50
N ILE A 5 10.50 -0.33 -6.29
CA ILE A 5 11.32 -0.10 -5.10
C ILE A 5 12.61 -0.91 -5.25
N SER A 6 13.61 -0.31 -5.86
CA SER A 6 14.97 -0.78 -5.78
C SER A 6 15.52 -0.24 -4.47
N CYS A 7 14.92 -0.71 -3.39
CA CYS A 7 15.57 -0.63 -2.12
C CYS A 7 16.70 -1.65 -2.16
N GLY A 8 17.92 -1.28 -1.80
CA GLY A 8 18.98 -2.23 -1.47
C GLY A 8 18.63 -3.09 -0.24
N VAL A 9 17.39 -3.06 0.14
CA VAL A 9 16.66 -3.87 1.09
C VAL A 9 15.92 -4.92 0.29
N VAL A 10 16.04 -6.14 0.69
CA VAL A 10 15.44 -7.33 0.11
C VAL A 10 13.94 -7.09 -0.14
N ALA A 11 13.62 -6.60 -1.35
CA ALA A 11 12.24 -6.67 -1.82
C ALA A 11 11.92 -8.14 -2.05
N GLY A 12 10.79 -8.61 -1.54
CA GLY A 12 10.29 -9.95 -1.83
C GLY A 12 10.05 -10.16 -3.33
N PRO A 13 9.65 -11.35 -3.74
CA PRO A 13 9.38 -11.70 -5.15
C PRO A 13 8.39 -10.76 -5.83
N SER A 14 7.52 -10.11 -5.05
CA SER A 14 6.52 -9.13 -5.51
C SER A 14 7.06 -7.71 -5.72
N GLY A 15 8.30 -7.41 -5.27
CA GLY A 15 8.83 -6.03 -5.21
C GLY A 15 8.19 -5.16 -4.12
N ILE A 16 7.43 -5.77 -3.20
CA ILE A 16 6.75 -5.13 -2.08
C ILE A 16 7.46 -5.51 -0.79
N CYS A 17 7.55 -4.59 0.16
CA CYS A 17 7.98 -4.84 1.52
C CYS A 17 7.09 -4.08 2.50
N THR A 18 7.14 -4.46 3.76
CA THR A 18 6.52 -3.73 4.86
C THR A 18 7.57 -3.25 5.84
N VAL A 19 7.14 -2.58 6.90
CA VAL A 19 8.01 -2.02 7.94
C VAL A 19 7.72 -2.67 9.30
N PRO A 20 8.69 -2.66 10.24
CA PRO A 20 8.53 -3.28 11.55
C PRO A 20 7.27 -2.84 12.31
N VAL A 21 6.94 -1.55 12.31
CA VAL A 21 5.75 -1.03 13.03
C VAL A 21 4.46 -1.62 12.47
N VAL A 22 4.30 -1.71 11.14
CA VAL A 22 3.13 -2.32 10.52
C VAL A 22 3.03 -3.82 10.86
N ARG A 23 4.17 -4.52 10.90
CA ARG A 23 4.20 -5.91 11.33
C ARG A 23 3.71 -6.07 12.78
N GLU A 24 4.16 -5.21 13.67
CA GLU A 24 3.74 -5.19 15.08
C GLU A 24 2.24 -4.88 15.22
N GLU A 25 1.72 -3.92 14.46
CA GLU A 25 0.30 -3.59 14.42
C GLU A 25 -0.54 -4.78 13.98
N LEU A 26 -0.12 -5.50 12.94
CA LEU A 26 -0.79 -6.73 12.48
C LEU A 26 -0.75 -7.82 13.54
N GLU A 27 0.38 -8.04 14.18
CA GLU A 27 0.55 -9.04 15.26
C GLU A 27 -0.41 -8.76 16.42
N HIS A 28 -0.50 -7.52 16.87
CA HIS A 28 -1.48 -7.12 17.88
C HIS A 28 -2.92 -7.26 17.39
N GLY A 29 -3.17 -6.94 16.12
CA GLY A 29 -4.48 -7.04 15.49
C GLY A 29 -5.01 -8.48 15.42
N VAL A 30 -4.15 -9.47 15.18
CA VAL A 30 -4.53 -10.90 15.11
C VAL A 30 -5.24 -11.36 16.39
N GLY A 31 -4.82 -10.87 17.57
CA GLY A 31 -5.45 -11.21 18.84
C GLY A 31 -6.92 -10.79 18.94
N ASN A 32 -7.30 -9.70 18.27
CA ASN A 32 -8.66 -9.16 18.26
C ASN A 32 -9.45 -9.57 17.01
N TYR A 33 -8.76 -9.79 15.90
CA TYR A 33 -9.31 -10.08 14.58
C TYR A 33 -8.61 -11.28 13.95
N PRO A 34 -9.03 -12.51 14.24
CA PRO A 34 -8.35 -13.73 13.78
C PRO A 34 -8.17 -13.85 12.26
N TYR A 35 -9.02 -13.18 11.46
CA TYR A 35 -8.89 -13.16 10.00
C TYR A 35 -7.60 -12.46 9.51
N LEU A 36 -6.97 -11.65 10.36
CA LEU A 36 -5.67 -11.02 10.03
C LEU A 36 -4.50 -12.02 10.08
N GLN A 37 -4.72 -13.24 10.62
CA GLN A 37 -3.67 -14.26 10.69
C GLN A 37 -3.12 -14.60 9.30
N GLU A 38 -3.99 -14.75 8.32
CA GLU A 38 -3.57 -15.04 6.94
C GLU A 38 -2.69 -13.93 6.36
N ALA A 39 -3.05 -12.67 6.59
CA ALA A 39 -2.22 -11.54 6.18
C ALA A 39 -0.88 -11.53 6.91
N PHE A 40 -0.87 -11.82 8.22
CA PHE A 40 0.34 -11.89 9.01
C PHE A 40 1.26 -13.03 8.54
N ASP A 41 0.71 -14.18 8.17
CA ASP A 41 1.46 -15.34 7.69
C ASP A 41 2.12 -15.10 6.32
N THR A 42 1.64 -14.12 5.52
CA THR A 42 2.29 -13.74 4.27
C THR A 42 3.55 -12.89 4.48
N LEU A 43 3.70 -12.27 5.65
CA LEU A 43 4.91 -11.55 6.00
C LEU A 43 6.07 -12.54 6.14
N ASP A 44 7.26 -12.07 5.91
CA ASP A 44 8.51 -12.86 5.93
C ASP A 44 8.70 -13.81 4.72
N TYR A 45 7.62 -14.31 4.10
CA TYR A 45 7.69 -15.20 2.93
C TYR A 45 7.51 -14.44 1.60
N GLU A 46 6.42 -13.67 1.48
CA GLU A 46 6.06 -12.97 0.25
C GLU A 46 6.29 -11.47 0.36
N ILE A 47 6.07 -10.90 1.55
CA ILE A 47 6.23 -9.48 1.86
C ILE A 47 7.25 -9.35 2.99
N PRO A 48 8.54 -9.20 2.71
CA PRO A 48 9.57 -9.08 3.74
C PRO A 48 9.42 -7.79 4.54
N VAL A 49 9.83 -7.84 5.80
CA VAL A 49 9.94 -6.68 6.67
C VAL A 49 11.28 -6.00 6.41
N ALA A 50 11.24 -4.76 5.95
CA ALA A 50 12.45 -4.00 5.64
C ALA A 50 13.21 -3.60 6.92
N PRO A 51 14.53 -3.69 6.96
CA PRO A 51 15.32 -3.13 8.03
C PRO A 51 15.27 -1.59 7.98
N ILE A 52 15.26 -0.94 9.13
CA ILE A 52 15.22 0.50 9.26
C ILE A 52 16.63 1.05 9.43
N SER A 53 17.10 1.81 8.45
CA SER A 53 18.37 2.54 8.54
C SER A 53 18.23 3.81 9.35
N ASP A 54 19.35 4.40 9.79
CA ASP A 54 19.34 5.67 10.51
C ASP A 54 18.69 6.79 9.68
N THR A 55 18.86 6.78 8.36
CA THR A 55 18.22 7.75 7.44
C THR A 55 16.70 7.63 7.50
N VAL A 56 16.17 6.43 7.46
CA VAL A 56 14.73 6.16 7.56
C VAL A 56 14.22 6.54 8.94
N ALA A 57 14.90 6.14 10.02
CA ALA A 57 14.51 6.47 11.39
C ALA A 57 14.47 7.99 11.63
N ASN A 58 15.45 8.73 11.14
CA ASN A 58 15.47 10.19 11.25
C ASN A 58 14.31 10.82 10.47
N ARG A 59 13.99 10.32 9.29
CA ARG A 59 12.86 10.82 8.49
C ARG A 59 11.51 10.50 9.14
N GLU A 60 11.37 9.32 9.71
CA GLU A 60 10.18 8.90 10.48
C GLU A 60 9.88 9.89 11.62
N VAL A 61 10.91 10.26 12.41
CA VAL A 61 10.76 11.25 13.50
C VAL A 61 10.23 12.59 12.98
N VAL A 62 10.72 13.06 11.83
CA VAL A 62 10.28 14.34 11.24
C VAL A 62 8.80 14.33 10.86
N VAL A 63 8.28 13.19 10.38
CA VAL A 63 6.90 13.09 9.88
C VAL A 63 5.91 12.53 10.89
N SER A 64 6.37 12.06 12.05
CA SER A 64 5.56 11.42 13.10
C SER A 64 4.44 12.30 13.69
N ASN A 65 4.51 13.61 13.50
CA ASN A 65 3.44 14.53 13.92
C ASN A 65 2.28 14.64 12.89
N HIS A 66 2.43 14.04 11.71
CA HIS A 66 1.48 14.14 10.62
C HIS A 66 0.86 12.80 10.23
N LEU A 67 1.50 11.70 10.60
CA LEU A 67 1.15 10.34 10.20
C LEU A 67 1.10 9.42 11.41
N ASP A 68 0.26 8.40 11.36
CA ASP A 68 0.27 7.32 12.34
C ASP A 68 1.60 6.54 12.28
N PRO A 69 2.01 5.85 13.37
CA PRO A 69 3.33 5.23 13.46
C PRO A 69 3.68 4.31 12.28
N GLY A 70 2.77 3.42 11.87
CA GLY A 70 2.99 2.53 10.73
C GLY A 70 3.13 3.29 9.42
N GLU A 71 2.30 4.30 9.21
CA GLU A 71 2.35 5.18 8.04
C GLU A 71 3.62 6.03 8.01
N ALA A 72 4.02 6.58 9.14
CA ALA A 72 5.25 7.39 9.26
C ALA A 72 6.49 6.59 8.88
N GLN A 73 6.61 5.37 9.38
CA GLN A 73 7.74 4.49 9.07
C GLN A 73 7.71 4.02 7.60
N ALA A 74 6.55 3.63 7.08
CA ALA A 74 6.39 3.23 5.69
C ALA A 74 6.67 4.40 4.72
N PHE A 75 6.17 5.60 5.03
CA PHE A 75 6.46 6.82 4.29
C PHE A 75 7.96 7.11 4.28
N ALA A 76 8.62 7.09 5.44
CA ALA A 76 10.04 7.37 5.57
C ALA A 76 10.89 6.39 4.74
N LEU A 77 10.51 5.11 4.72
CA LEU A 77 11.16 4.11 3.88
C LEU A 77 10.98 4.42 2.39
N ALA A 78 9.76 4.73 1.96
CA ALA A 78 9.46 5.06 0.56
C ALA A 78 10.21 6.33 0.10
N ASP A 79 10.23 7.38 0.93
CA ASP A 79 10.92 8.64 0.63
C ASP A 79 12.44 8.45 0.54
N ALA A 80 13.04 7.71 1.46
CA ALA A 80 14.48 7.45 1.48
C ALA A 80 14.98 6.65 0.27
N HIS A 81 14.12 5.88 -0.37
CA HIS A 81 14.49 4.97 -1.46
C HIS A 81 13.82 5.29 -2.82
N ASP A 82 13.25 6.50 -2.98
CA ASP A 82 12.50 6.89 -4.19
C ASP A 82 11.42 5.84 -4.56
N GLY A 83 10.78 5.29 -3.53
CA GLY A 83 9.78 4.23 -3.63
C GLY A 83 8.36 4.77 -3.76
N ARG A 84 7.40 3.86 -3.58
CA ARG A 84 5.96 4.17 -3.55
C ARG A 84 5.39 3.77 -2.21
N LEU A 85 4.55 4.63 -1.64
CA LEU A 85 3.78 4.33 -0.45
C LEU A 85 2.46 3.65 -0.85
N LEU A 86 2.21 2.46 -0.30
CA LEU A 86 0.92 1.79 -0.42
C LEU A 86 0.08 2.14 0.81
N THR A 87 -0.98 2.89 0.61
CA THR A 87 -1.95 3.24 1.65
C THR A 87 -3.28 3.66 1.05
N ASP A 88 -4.37 3.35 1.73
CA ASP A 88 -5.72 3.83 1.43
C ASP A 88 -6.13 5.01 2.32
N ASP A 89 -5.37 5.31 3.37
CA ASP A 89 -5.65 6.45 4.23
C ASP A 89 -5.56 7.78 3.48
N GLY A 90 -6.59 8.60 3.60
CA GLY A 90 -6.73 9.86 2.86
C GLY A 90 -5.72 10.91 3.27
N ASP A 91 -5.42 11.02 4.56
CA ASP A 91 -4.50 12.01 5.10
C ASP A 91 -3.05 11.63 4.78
N ALA A 92 -2.71 10.34 4.93
CA ALA A 92 -1.40 9.82 4.54
C ALA A 92 -1.15 9.97 3.03
N ARG A 93 -2.17 9.73 2.19
CA ARG A 93 -2.09 9.94 0.72
C ARG A 93 -1.84 11.39 0.36
N SER A 94 -2.56 12.31 1.00
CA SER A 94 -2.42 13.76 0.77
C SER A 94 -1.02 14.22 1.20
N PHE A 95 -0.61 13.87 2.41
CA PHE A 95 0.70 14.21 2.94
C PHE A 95 1.84 13.69 2.05
N ALA A 96 1.79 12.43 1.66
CA ALA A 96 2.82 11.82 0.82
C ALA A 96 2.95 12.50 -0.54
N LYS A 97 1.82 12.86 -1.18
CA LYS A 97 1.80 13.60 -2.45
C LYS A 97 2.43 14.98 -2.29
N ASP A 98 2.12 15.71 -1.22
CA ASP A 98 2.68 17.03 -0.92
C ASP A 98 4.20 16.97 -0.70
N GLN A 99 4.70 15.84 -0.22
CA GLN A 99 6.14 15.56 -0.05
C GLN A 99 6.80 14.98 -1.32
N GLY A 100 6.05 14.78 -2.41
CA GLY A 100 6.57 14.24 -3.66
C GLY A 100 6.72 12.72 -3.71
N VAL A 101 6.17 12.00 -2.73
CA VAL A 101 6.16 10.53 -2.71
C VAL A 101 4.97 10.00 -3.50
N THR A 102 5.23 9.07 -4.41
CA THR A 102 4.16 8.43 -5.18
C THR A 102 3.33 7.50 -4.29
N VAL A 103 2.01 7.61 -4.39
CA VAL A 103 1.07 6.81 -3.60
C VAL A 103 0.29 5.85 -4.47
N VAL A 104 0.09 4.63 -3.97
CA VAL A 104 -0.76 3.60 -4.59
C VAL A 104 -1.78 3.15 -3.54
N GLY A 105 -3.05 3.13 -3.89
CA GLY A 105 -4.11 2.55 -3.07
C GLY A 105 -4.42 1.10 -3.48
N SER A 106 -5.28 0.43 -2.72
CA SER A 106 -5.66 -0.98 -2.97
C SER A 106 -6.21 -1.20 -4.37
N VAL A 107 -7.02 -0.30 -4.91
CA VAL A 107 -7.49 -0.40 -6.32
C VAL A 107 -6.34 -0.30 -7.31
N GLY A 108 -5.34 0.54 -7.04
CA GLY A 108 -4.13 0.62 -7.86
C GLY A 108 -3.32 -0.67 -7.88
N VAL A 109 -3.31 -1.40 -6.76
CA VAL A 109 -2.69 -2.74 -6.68
C VAL A 109 -3.45 -3.76 -7.54
N LEU A 110 -4.80 -3.74 -7.51
CA LEU A 110 -5.62 -4.59 -8.39
C LEU A 110 -5.34 -4.33 -9.86
N LEU A 111 -5.26 -3.05 -10.27
CA LEU A 111 -4.92 -2.68 -11.64
C LEU A 111 -3.54 -3.18 -12.05
N ALA A 112 -2.54 -3.02 -11.19
CA ALA A 112 -1.20 -3.51 -11.45
C ALA A 112 -1.17 -5.05 -11.59
N ALA A 113 -1.98 -5.77 -10.81
CA ALA A 113 -2.10 -7.22 -10.90
C ALA A 113 -2.79 -7.67 -12.22
N ILE A 114 -3.80 -6.93 -12.69
CA ILE A 114 -4.44 -7.18 -13.99
C ILE A 114 -3.43 -6.93 -15.12
N ASP A 115 -2.74 -5.80 -15.12
CA ASP A 115 -1.74 -5.46 -16.13
C ASP A 115 -0.60 -6.48 -16.19
N ALA A 116 -0.22 -7.04 -15.04
CA ALA A 116 0.77 -8.10 -14.94
C ALA A 116 0.24 -9.49 -15.30
N GLY A 117 -1.03 -9.63 -15.64
CA GLY A 117 -1.68 -10.91 -15.97
C GLY A 117 -1.76 -11.88 -14.78
N LYS A 118 -1.74 -11.36 -13.55
CA LYS A 118 -1.83 -12.18 -12.32
C LYS A 118 -3.27 -12.51 -11.95
N ILE A 119 -4.19 -11.62 -12.24
CA ILE A 119 -5.63 -11.78 -12.08
C ILE A 119 -6.34 -11.21 -13.30
N ASP A 120 -7.58 -11.62 -13.52
CA ASP A 120 -8.45 -11.01 -14.52
C ASP A 120 -9.35 -9.93 -13.90
N GLU A 121 -9.97 -9.12 -14.74
CA GLU A 121 -10.87 -8.05 -14.30
C GLU A 121 -12.08 -8.57 -13.51
N PRO A 122 -12.77 -9.67 -13.90
CA PRO A 122 -13.86 -10.24 -13.11
C PRO A 122 -13.45 -10.67 -11.69
N THR A 123 -12.24 -11.20 -11.53
CA THR A 123 -11.70 -11.55 -10.21
C THR A 123 -11.48 -10.31 -9.37
N ALA A 124 -10.87 -9.26 -9.93
CA ALA A 124 -10.66 -7.97 -9.26
C ALA A 124 -11.99 -7.32 -8.86
N ASP A 125 -13.00 -7.35 -9.73
CA ASP A 125 -14.35 -6.84 -9.43
C ASP A 125 -14.99 -7.61 -8.27
N GLY A 126 -14.83 -8.94 -8.23
CA GLY A 126 -15.30 -9.77 -7.13
C GLY A 126 -14.68 -9.37 -5.78
N TRP A 127 -13.37 -9.15 -5.75
CA TRP A 127 -12.67 -8.70 -4.54
C TRP A 127 -13.08 -7.28 -4.14
N LEU A 128 -13.19 -6.37 -5.10
CA LEU A 128 -13.63 -5.00 -4.84
C LEU A 128 -15.05 -4.97 -4.26
N SER A 129 -15.97 -5.77 -4.80
CA SER A 129 -17.33 -5.91 -4.27
C SER A 129 -17.31 -6.42 -2.82
N THR A 130 -16.52 -7.45 -2.53
CA THR A 130 -16.35 -7.96 -1.16
C THR A 130 -15.84 -6.87 -0.21
N TRP A 131 -14.84 -6.11 -0.62
CA TRP A 131 -14.32 -5.02 0.22
C TRP A 131 -15.36 -3.95 0.50
N ILE A 132 -16.16 -3.57 -0.51
CA ILE A 132 -17.23 -2.57 -0.36
C ILE A 132 -18.34 -3.09 0.55
N ASP A 133 -18.81 -4.31 0.29
CA ASP A 133 -20.04 -4.83 0.89
C ASP A 133 -19.80 -5.43 2.29
N GLU A 134 -18.62 -6.02 2.56
CA GLU A 134 -18.32 -6.71 3.82
C GLU A 134 -17.50 -5.88 4.80
N ILE A 135 -16.54 -5.09 4.29
CA ILE A 135 -15.66 -4.27 5.15
C ILE A 135 -15.88 -2.77 5.04
N GLY A 136 -16.85 -2.33 4.24
CA GLY A 136 -17.19 -0.92 4.12
C GLY A 136 -16.08 -0.08 3.46
N TYR A 137 -15.28 -0.69 2.58
CA TYR A 137 -14.26 0.02 1.84
C TYR A 137 -14.89 1.12 0.98
N TYR A 138 -14.44 2.35 1.20
CA TYR A 138 -15.00 3.48 0.46
C TYR A 138 -14.26 3.71 -0.84
N VAL A 139 -14.97 3.53 -1.93
CA VAL A 139 -14.53 3.91 -3.27
C VAL A 139 -15.76 4.32 -4.08
N PRO A 140 -15.67 5.37 -4.91
CA PRO A 140 -16.84 5.88 -5.65
C PRO A 140 -17.23 5.02 -6.85
N TYR A 141 -16.61 3.88 -7.05
CA TYR A 141 -16.81 2.96 -8.18
C TYR A 141 -17.08 1.56 -7.66
N ARG A 142 -17.87 0.78 -8.39
CA ARG A 142 -18.15 -0.60 -8.05
C ARG A 142 -17.40 -1.62 -8.92
N THR A 143 -16.83 -1.16 -10.04
CA THR A 143 -16.08 -2.02 -10.97
C THR A 143 -14.77 -1.37 -11.38
N ILE A 144 -13.82 -2.19 -11.76
CA ILE A 144 -12.53 -1.73 -12.33
C ILE A 144 -12.75 -0.91 -13.60
N SER A 145 -13.72 -1.32 -14.45
CA SER A 145 -14.05 -0.60 -15.67
C SER A 145 -14.56 0.83 -15.38
N GLU A 146 -15.42 1.03 -14.39
CA GLU A 146 -15.87 2.36 -13.95
C GLU A 146 -14.70 3.21 -13.46
N TYR A 147 -13.81 2.63 -12.66
CA TYR A 147 -12.61 3.31 -12.19
C TYR A 147 -11.71 3.76 -13.34
N MET A 148 -11.44 2.89 -14.30
CA MET A 148 -10.62 3.20 -15.48
C MET A 148 -11.24 4.33 -16.32
N THR A 149 -12.55 4.31 -16.51
CA THR A 149 -13.28 5.36 -17.25
C THR A 149 -13.12 6.72 -16.57
N SER A 150 -13.20 6.77 -15.24
CA SER A 150 -13.03 8.01 -14.49
C SER A 150 -11.62 8.61 -14.63
N LEU A 151 -10.58 7.78 -14.65
CA LEU A 151 -9.21 8.23 -14.86
C LEU A 151 -9.01 8.87 -16.23
N LEU A 152 -9.69 8.35 -17.26
CA LEU A 152 -9.64 8.91 -18.61
C LEU A 152 -10.34 10.27 -18.70
N CYS A 153 -11.44 10.46 -17.96
CA CYS A 153 -12.16 11.75 -17.92
C CYS A 153 -11.30 12.85 -17.26
N VAL A 154 -10.53 12.52 -16.23
CA VAL A 154 -9.66 13.49 -15.54
C VAL A 154 -8.47 13.92 -16.39
N ARG A 155 -7.97 13.03 -17.27
CA ARG A 155 -6.83 13.35 -18.16
C ARG A 155 -7.17 14.27 -19.34
N ASN A 156 -8.44 14.39 -19.67
CA ASN A 156 -8.94 15.19 -20.80
C ASN A 156 -9.63 16.51 -20.39
N ALA A 157 -9.60 16.81 -19.12
CA ALA A 157 -10.06 18.09 -18.54
C ALA A 157 -8.85 18.96 -18.16
#